data_b82bb5b4d278d463341c51faf867a972
#
_entry.id   b82bb5b4d278d463341c51faf867a972
#
_cell.length_a   1.000
_cell.length_b   1.000
_cell.length_c   1.000
_cell.angle_alpha   90.00
_cell.angle_beta   90.00
_cell.angle_gamma   90.00
#
_symmetry.space_group_name_H-M   'P 1'
#
loop_
_entity.id
_entity.type
_entity.pdbx_description
1 polymer ?
#
loop_
_entity_poly.entity_id
_entity_poly.type
_entity_poly.pdbx_seq_one_letter_code
_entity_poly.pdbx_strand_id
1 'polypeptide(L)'
;MFPILLLAQMLTPDIASRLAELPLHCIQQEYPNKTAHTIEGAADAKLTPRQLHPSFYGCFDWHSSVHGHWMLVRLLKTTKGLAKEPQIRQILAESFQPQAIAGEVNYFQNYKLAKTFERTYGWAWLLKLDEELRDWDDPQGRQWARNIQPLTQLIVQLWSGYLPKQT
;
A
#
# COMPACT_ATOMS: atom_id res chain seq x y z
N MET A 1 5.30 33.36 -32.75
CA MET A 1 4.61 32.32 -31.95
C MET A 1 5.67 31.29 -31.55
N PHE A 2 6.25 31.44 -30.37
CA PHE A 2 7.28 30.51 -29.87
C PHE A 2 6.59 29.27 -29.31
N PRO A 3 6.98 28.05 -29.70
CA PRO A 3 6.46 26.85 -29.06
C PRO A 3 6.98 26.82 -27.62
N ILE A 4 6.08 26.85 -26.66
CA ILE A 4 6.39 26.52 -25.27
C ILE A 4 6.72 25.03 -25.27
N LEU A 5 8.01 24.69 -25.30
CA LEU A 5 8.47 23.35 -24.97
C LEU A 5 8.17 23.13 -23.49
N LEU A 6 7.06 22.45 -23.21
CA LEU A 6 6.83 21.88 -21.88
C LEU A 6 7.90 20.78 -21.71
N LEU A 7 9.04 21.16 -21.14
CA LEU A 7 10.00 20.21 -20.59
C LEU A 7 9.27 19.54 -19.42
N ALA A 8 8.62 18.41 -19.71
CA ALA A 8 8.30 17.46 -18.66
C ALA A 8 9.62 17.17 -17.96
N GLN A 9 9.84 17.71 -16.77
CA GLN A 9 11.01 17.40 -15.98
C GLN A 9 10.93 15.91 -15.68
N MET A 10 11.69 15.12 -16.44
CA MET A 10 11.82 13.70 -16.18
C MET A 10 12.42 13.55 -14.78
N LEU A 11 11.78 12.74 -13.95
CA LEU A 11 12.23 12.44 -12.60
C LEU A 11 13.63 11.79 -12.71
N THR A 12 14.66 12.51 -12.28
CA THR A 12 16.03 11.96 -12.32
C THR A 12 16.21 10.88 -11.25
N PRO A 13 17.14 9.92 -11.44
CA PRO A 13 17.43 8.89 -10.44
C PRO A 13 17.80 9.45 -9.06
N ASP A 14 18.48 10.59 -9.01
CA ASP A 14 18.83 11.26 -7.76
C ASP A 14 17.59 11.81 -7.04
N ILE A 15 16.74 12.54 -7.74
CA ILE A 15 15.48 13.05 -7.16
C ILE A 15 14.59 11.89 -6.74
N ALA A 16 14.45 10.85 -7.56
CA ALA A 16 13.68 9.66 -7.23
C ALA A 16 14.22 8.92 -6.00
N SER A 17 15.54 8.82 -5.86
CA SER A 17 16.18 8.22 -4.69
C SER A 17 15.91 9.03 -3.42
N ARG A 18 15.93 10.35 -3.49
CA ARG A 18 15.58 11.24 -2.37
C ARG A 18 14.10 11.12 -1.99
N LEU A 19 13.21 11.05 -2.97
CA LEU A 19 11.78 10.84 -2.72
C LEU A 19 11.50 9.48 -2.06
N ALA A 20 12.25 8.44 -2.42
CA ALA A 20 12.13 7.12 -1.81
C ALA A 20 12.50 7.10 -0.32
N GLU A 21 13.30 8.06 0.17
CA GLU A 21 13.72 8.10 1.58
C GLU A 21 12.55 8.22 2.54
N LEU A 22 11.54 9.02 2.19
CA LEU A 22 10.38 9.23 3.04
C LEU A 22 9.62 7.92 3.32
N PRO A 23 9.13 7.18 2.33
CA PRO A 23 8.46 5.91 2.58
C PRO A 23 9.40 4.85 3.15
N LEU A 24 10.66 4.77 2.73
CA LEU A 24 11.63 3.83 3.29
C LEU A 24 11.87 4.04 4.80
N HIS A 25 11.77 5.27 5.27
CA HIS A 25 11.91 5.56 6.70
C HIS A 25 10.72 5.06 7.51
N CYS A 26 9.50 5.07 6.95
CA CYS A 26 8.30 4.88 7.77
C CYS A 26 7.54 3.56 7.55
N ILE A 27 7.61 2.92 6.37
CA ILE A 27 6.72 1.77 6.08
C ILE A 27 6.96 0.54 6.97
N GLN A 28 8.14 0.42 7.57
CA GLN A 28 8.47 -0.63 8.55
C GLN A 28 8.53 -0.10 9.99
N GLN A 29 8.24 1.17 10.20
CA GLN A 29 8.21 1.76 11.53
C GLN A 29 6.81 1.62 12.14
N GLU A 30 6.69 0.74 13.15
CA GLU A 30 5.41 0.42 13.77
C GLU A 30 4.84 1.58 14.60
N TYR A 31 5.66 2.41 15.21
CA TYR A 31 5.26 3.53 16.07
C TYR A 31 5.96 4.83 15.70
N PRO A 32 5.27 6.01 15.89
CA PRO A 32 3.87 6.18 16.33
C PRO A 32 2.87 5.65 15.32
N ASN A 33 1.69 5.18 15.77
CA ASN A 33 0.67 4.60 14.90
C ASN A 33 -0.74 4.97 15.35
N LYS A 34 -1.61 5.26 14.38
CA LYS A 34 -3.05 5.43 14.54
C LYS A 34 -3.73 4.25 13.86
N THR A 35 -4.04 3.20 14.62
CA THR A 35 -4.61 1.97 14.06
C THR A 35 -5.98 2.16 13.43
N ALA A 36 -6.77 3.17 13.85
CA ALA A 36 -8.16 3.38 13.46
C ALA A 36 -9.04 2.10 13.60
N HIS A 37 -8.53 1.06 14.28
CA HIS A 37 -9.22 -0.18 14.57
C HIS A 37 -10.31 0.07 15.61
N THR A 38 -11.52 -0.41 15.35
CA THR A 38 -12.59 -0.43 16.36
C THR A 38 -12.45 -1.70 17.18
N ILE A 39 -12.13 -1.55 18.47
CA ILE A 39 -11.96 -2.66 19.41
C ILE A 39 -13.34 -3.31 19.64
N GLU A 40 -13.46 -4.59 19.29
CA GLU A 40 -14.70 -5.37 19.47
C GLU A 40 -14.70 -6.19 20.78
N GLY A 41 -13.52 -6.37 21.40
CA GLY A 41 -13.37 -7.11 22.64
C GLY A 41 -11.99 -6.96 23.28
N ALA A 42 -11.84 -7.49 24.49
CA ALA A 42 -10.61 -7.37 25.26
C ALA A 42 -9.40 -8.06 24.62
N ALA A 43 -9.63 -9.02 23.72
CA ALA A 43 -8.56 -9.74 23.04
C ALA A 43 -7.88 -8.88 21.95
N ASP A 44 -8.67 -8.18 21.16
CA ASP A 44 -8.15 -7.35 20.07
C ASP A 44 -7.63 -6.01 20.57
N ALA A 45 -8.04 -5.55 21.75
CA ALA A 45 -7.46 -4.37 22.42
C ALA A 45 -5.95 -4.48 22.71
N LYS A 46 -5.39 -5.67 22.66
CA LYS A 46 -3.97 -5.95 22.96
C LYS A 46 -3.13 -6.12 21.72
N LEU A 47 -3.73 -6.10 20.54
CA LEU A 47 -2.99 -6.33 19.29
C LEU A 47 -2.20 -5.09 18.88
N THR A 48 -0.98 -5.33 18.42
CA THR A 48 -0.12 -4.26 17.87
C THR A 48 -0.55 -3.91 16.46
N PRO A 49 -0.16 -2.72 15.94
CA PRO A 49 -0.41 -2.36 14.54
C PRO A 49 0.02 -3.45 13.56
N ARG A 50 1.20 -4.03 13.75
CA ARG A 50 1.73 -5.09 12.89
C ARG A 50 0.96 -6.41 13.00
N GLN A 51 0.38 -6.70 14.14
CA GLN A 51 -0.48 -7.88 14.30
C GLN A 51 -1.83 -7.71 13.59
N LEU A 52 -2.36 -6.48 13.59
CA LEU A 52 -3.60 -6.14 12.88
C LEU A 52 -3.38 -6.06 11.36
N HIS A 53 -2.27 -5.44 10.93
CA HIS A 53 -1.98 -5.11 9.55
C HIS A 53 -0.56 -5.50 9.14
N PRO A 54 -0.30 -6.81 8.90
CA PRO A 54 1.07 -7.30 8.68
C PRO A 54 1.79 -6.72 7.46
N SER A 55 1.03 -6.28 6.43
CA SER A 55 1.59 -5.64 5.24
C SER A 55 1.69 -4.13 5.39
N PHE A 56 0.74 -3.49 6.06
CA PHE A 56 0.56 -2.03 6.03
C PHE A 56 0.53 -1.40 7.43
N TYR A 57 1.42 -1.83 8.34
CA TYR A 57 1.45 -1.39 9.73
C TYR A 57 2.22 -0.08 9.98
N GLY A 58 3.05 0.36 9.02
CA GLY A 58 3.94 1.51 9.20
C GLY A 58 3.33 2.85 8.80
N CYS A 59 4.17 3.89 8.74
CA CYS A 59 3.84 5.24 8.28
C CYS A 59 2.66 5.90 9.00
N PHE A 60 2.50 5.69 10.30
CA PHE A 60 1.47 6.29 11.14
C PHE A 60 0.08 5.66 11.02
N ASP A 61 -0.43 5.36 9.84
CA ASP A 61 -1.72 4.69 9.63
C ASP A 61 -1.72 3.82 8.36
N TRP A 62 -2.75 3.01 8.20
CA TRP A 62 -2.85 2.03 7.13
C TRP A 62 -2.79 2.65 5.73
N HIS A 63 -3.56 3.70 5.47
CA HIS A 63 -3.54 4.33 4.14
C HIS A 63 -2.22 5.02 3.83
N SER A 64 -1.56 5.63 4.81
CA SER A 64 -0.24 6.22 4.62
C SER A 64 0.81 5.17 4.31
N SER A 65 0.72 3.99 4.93
CA SER A 65 1.55 2.84 4.58
C SER A 65 1.31 2.40 3.13
N VAL A 66 0.03 2.27 2.71
CA VAL A 66 -0.32 1.94 1.31
C VAL A 66 0.22 2.97 0.32
N HIS A 67 0.14 4.27 0.66
CA HIS A 67 0.75 5.34 -0.14
C HIS A 67 2.25 5.16 -0.30
N GLY A 68 2.94 4.86 0.81
CA GLY A 68 4.38 4.62 0.81
C GLY A 68 4.76 3.45 -0.11
N HIS A 69 4.02 2.35 -0.03
CA HIS A 69 4.21 1.19 -0.92
C HIS A 69 3.95 1.55 -2.39
N TRP A 70 2.84 2.22 -2.68
CA TRP A 70 2.55 2.70 -4.03
C TRP A 70 3.66 3.60 -4.58
N MET A 71 4.13 4.54 -3.77
CA MET A 71 5.20 5.46 -4.16
C MET A 71 6.48 4.71 -4.52
N LEU A 72 6.89 3.73 -3.71
CA LEU A 72 8.08 2.91 -3.96
C LEU A 72 7.94 2.10 -5.26
N VAL A 73 6.79 1.46 -5.49
CA VAL A 73 6.49 0.74 -6.74
C VAL A 73 6.55 1.70 -7.94
N ARG A 74 5.93 2.87 -7.82
CA ARG A 74 5.91 3.88 -8.88
C ARG A 74 7.32 4.36 -9.24
N LEU A 75 8.18 4.60 -8.23
CA LEU A 75 9.56 5.03 -8.45
C LEU A 75 10.38 3.94 -9.15
N LEU A 76 10.25 2.67 -8.74
CA LEU A 76 10.90 1.54 -9.43
C LEU A 76 10.46 1.41 -10.89
N LYS A 77 9.16 1.56 -11.15
CA LYS A 77 8.56 1.42 -12.47
C LYS A 77 9.00 2.55 -13.42
N THR A 78 9.08 3.78 -12.93
CA THR A 78 9.29 4.96 -13.77
C THR A 78 10.73 5.43 -13.87
N THR A 79 11.60 4.98 -12.95
CA THR A 79 12.97 5.48 -12.86
C THR A 79 13.96 4.34 -12.83
N LYS A 80 14.81 4.26 -13.85
CA LYS A 80 15.93 3.29 -13.90
C LYS A 80 17.14 3.84 -13.14
N GLY A 81 17.93 2.96 -12.55
CA GLY A 81 19.18 3.32 -11.89
C GLY A 81 19.00 3.98 -10.51
N LEU A 82 17.91 3.68 -9.82
CA LEU A 82 17.71 4.08 -8.42
C LEU A 82 18.79 3.46 -7.53
N ALA A 83 19.56 4.28 -6.82
CA ALA A 83 20.60 3.80 -5.91
C ALA A 83 20.04 2.89 -4.79
N LYS A 84 18.78 3.12 -4.38
CA LYS A 84 18.09 2.36 -3.33
C LYS A 84 17.21 1.22 -3.87
N GLU A 85 17.26 0.92 -5.17
CA GLU A 85 16.43 -0.15 -5.77
C GLU A 85 16.52 -1.49 -5.02
N PRO A 86 17.70 -2.02 -4.65
CA PRO A 86 17.78 -3.28 -3.91
C PRO A 86 17.04 -3.24 -2.57
N GLN A 87 17.20 -2.16 -1.80
CA GLN A 87 16.53 -1.96 -0.52
C GLN A 87 15.01 -1.86 -0.69
N ILE A 88 14.55 -1.10 -1.69
CA ILE A 88 13.13 -0.96 -2.00
C ILE A 88 12.53 -2.32 -2.35
N ARG A 89 13.17 -3.08 -3.23
CA ARG A 89 12.71 -4.41 -3.65
C ARG A 89 12.63 -5.40 -2.48
N GLN A 90 13.61 -5.36 -1.58
CA GLN A 90 13.59 -6.20 -0.38
C GLN A 90 12.38 -5.88 0.50
N ILE A 91 12.17 -4.62 0.83
CA ILE A 91 11.07 -4.18 1.71
C ILE A 91 9.70 -4.52 1.09
N LEU A 92 9.50 -4.24 -0.21
CA LEU A 92 8.27 -4.58 -0.91
C LEU A 92 8.03 -6.10 -0.96
N ALA A 93 9.11 -6.89 -1.14
CA ALA A 93 9.02 -8.35 -1.13
C ALA A 93 8.59 -8.88 0.25
N GLU A 94 9.04 -8.27 1.34
CA GLU A 94 8.62 -8.61 2.71
C GLU A 94 7.16 -8.25 2.94
N SER A 95 6.74 -7.04 2.55
CA SER A 95 5.36 -6.56 2.74
C SER A 95 4.33 -7.34 1.91
N PHE A 96 4.69 -7.74 0.69
CA PHE A 96 3.78 -8.45 -0.21
C PHE A 96 3.91 -9.97 -0.16
N GLN A 97 4.41 -10.52 0.94
CA GLN A 97 4.38 -11.97 1.14
C GLN A 97 2.93 -12.47 1.26
N PRO A 98 2.62 -13.65 0.70
CA PRO A 98 1.26 -14.22 0.78
C PRO A 98 0.71 -14.28 2.20
N GLN A 99 1.55 -14.58 3.19
CA GLN A 99 1.16 -14.66 4.60
C GLN A 99 0.77 -13.29 5.18
N ALA A 100 1.51 -12.23 4.83
CA ALA A 100 1.20 -10.88 5.26
C ALA A 100 -0.12 -10.39 4.63
N ILE A 101 -0.31 -10.62 3.34
CA ILE A 101 -1.58 -10.30 2.65
C ILE A 101 -2.75 -11.12 3.21
N ALA A 102 -2.54 -12.40 3.54
CA ALA A 102 -3.58 -13.21 4.20
C ALA A 102 -3.97 -12.62 5.56
N GLY A 103 -3.03 -12.03 6.31
CA GLY A 103 -3.31 -11.32 7.55
C GLY A 103 -4.20 -10.10 7.33
N GLU A 104 -3.95 -9.30 6.28
CA GLU A 104 -4.82 -8.17 5.90
C GLU A 104 -6.23 -8.64 5.53
N VAL A 105 -6.35 -9.72 4.75
CA VAL A 105 -7.67 -10.32 4.40
C VAL A 105 -8.40 -10.77 5.65
N ASN A 106 -7.71 -11.46 6.56
CA ASN A 106 -8.28 -11.94 7.82
C ASN A 106 -8.78 -10.80 8.69
N TYR A 107 -8.11 -9.64 8.69
CA TYR A 107 -8.59 -8.47 9.41
C TYR A 107 -10.02 -8.08 8.97
N PHE A 108 -10.26 -7.92 7.68
CA PHE A 108 -11.58 -7.56 7.16
C PHE A 108 -12.64 -8.65 7.35
N GLN A 109 -12.24 -9.91 7.43
CA GLN A 109 -13.16 -11.04 7.57
C GLN A 109 -13.54 -11.33 9.03
N ASN A 110 -12.61 -11.19 9.96
CA ASN A 110 -12.77 -11.59 11.33
C ASN A 110 -13.38 -10.51 12.24
N TYR A 111 -13.20 -9.22 11.90
CA TYR A 111 -13.78 -8.12 12.65
C TYR A 111 -15.05 -7.60 11.97
N LYS A 112 -16.16 -7.60 12.71
CA LYS A 112 -17.46 -7.19 12.16
C LYS A 112 -17.49 -5.73 11.72
N LEU A 113 -16.78 -4.86 12.45
CA LEU A 113 -16.70 -3.43 12.21
C LEU A 113 -15.62 -3.05 11.21
N ALA A 114 -14.71 -3.98 10.84
CA ALA A 114 -13.67 -3.74 9.84
C ALA A 114 -14.22 -3.48 8.43
N LYS A 115 -15.47 -3.84 8.14
CA LYS A 115 -16.12 -3.58 6.83
C LYS A 115 -16.21 -2.10 6.46
N THR A 116 -15.95 -1.19 7.39
CA THR A 116 -15.93 0.26 7.17
C THR A 116 -14.53 0.86 7.35
N PHE A 117 -13.57 0.03 7.78
CA PHE A 117 -12.19 0.45 7.98
C PHE A 117 -11.60 1.00 6.68
N GLU A 118 -11.00 2.19 6.76
CA GLU A 118 -10.36 2.89 5.63
C GLU A 118 -11.26 3.23 4.43
N ARG A 119 -12.58 3.06 4.57
CA ARG A 119 -13.57 3.39 3.53
C ARG A 119 -13.71 4.92 3.41
N THR A 120 -13.59 5.53 2.22
CA THR A 120 -13.33 4.92 0.92
C THR A 120 -11.90 5.22 0.48
N TYR A 121 -11.22 6.08 1.20
CA TYR A 121 -9.93 6.67 0.84
C TYR A 121 -8.80 5.63 0.78
N GLY A 122 -8.61 4.87 1.86
CA GLY A 122 -7.59 3.83 1.91
C GLY A 122 -7.85 2.72 0.88
N TRP A 123 -9.12 2.36 0.65
CA TRP A 123 -9.51 1.39 -0.37
C TRP A 123 -9.10 1.85 -1.78
N ALA A 124 -9.33 3.12 -2.10
CA ALA A 124 -8.94 3.67 -3.40
C ALA A 124 -7.42 3.59 -3.62
N TRP A 125 -6.64 3.87 -2.58
CA TRP A 125 -5.19 3.80 -2.65
C TRP A 125 -4.66 2.37 -2.75
N LEU A 126 -5.30 1.41 -2.09
CA LEU A 126 -4.96 0.00 -2.29
C LEU A 126 -5.22 -0.46 -3.74
N LEU A 127 -6.35 -0.07 -4.32
CA LEU A 127 -6.65 -0.37 -5.73
C LEU A 127 -5.68 0.33 -6.68
N LYS A 128 -5.22 1.54 -6.32
CA LYS A 128 -4.19 2.25 -7.09
C LYS A 128 -2.82 1.56 -7.02
N LEU A 129 -2.47 1.00 -5.87
CA LEU A 129 -1.27 0.17 -5.73
C LEU A 129 -1.37 -1.11 -6.57
N ASP A 130 -2.51 -1.79 -6.56
CA ASP A 130 -2.75 -2.98 -7.37
C ASP A 130 -2.68 -2.69 -8.87
N GLU A 131 -3.29 -1.59 -9.33
CA GLU A 131 -3.19 -1.12 -10.71
C GLU A 131 -1.72 -0.90 -11.11
N GLU A 132 -0.94 -0.22 -10.28
CA GLU A 132 0.46 0.07 -10.55
C GLU A 132 1.30 -1.19 -10.70
N LEU A 133 1.05 -2.21 -9.85
CA LEU A 133 1.73 -3.51 -9.91
C LEU A 133 1.34 -4.32 -11.13
N ARG A 134 0.04 -4.36 -11.48
CA ARG A 134 -0.45 -5.12 -12.65
C ARG A 134 0.06 -4.57 -13.97
N ASP A 135 0.23 -3.26 -14.03
CA ASP A 135 0.64 -2.53 -15.23
C ASP A 135 2.17 -2.45 -15.36
N TRP A 136 2.90 -3.17 -14.51
CA TRP A 136 4.35 -3.15 -14.49
C TRP A 136 4.95 -4.40 -15.12
N ASP A 137 5.69 -4.24 -16.23
CA ASP A 137 6.42 -5.32 -16.89
C ASP A 137 7.74 -5.64 -16.17
N ASP A 138 7.61 -6.22 -14.98
CA ASP A 138 8.69 -6.67 -14.12
C ASP A 138 8.33 -8.02 -13.49
N PRO A 139 9.23 -9.03 -13.48
CA PRO A 139 8.92 -10.34 -12.92
C PRO A 139 8.48 -10.31 -11.45
N GLN A 140 9.14 -9.48 -10.63
CA GLN A 140 8.83 -9.30 -9.21
C GLN A 140 7.51 -8.52 -9.04
N GLY A 141 7.31 -7.46 -9.84
CA GLY A 141 6.07 -6.70 -9.87
C GLY A 141 4.86 -7.59 -10.21
N ARG A 142 4.98 -8.46 -11.21
CA ARG A 142 3.95 -9.45 -11.54
C ARG A 142 3.69 -10.45 -10.40
N GLN A 143 4.73 -10.85 -9.67
CA GLN A 143 4.55 -11.72 -8.51
C GLN A 143 3.81 -11.00 -7.38
N TRP A 144 4.19 -9.76 -7.08
CA TRP A 144 3.52 -8.94 -6.06
C TRP A 144 2.07 -8.64 -6.42
N ALA A 145 1.77 -8.38 -7.70
CA ALA A 145 0.39 -8.23 -8.19
C ALA A 145 -0.46 -9.48 -7.90
N ARG A 146 0.09 -10.67 -8.13
CA ARG A 146 -0.62 -11.94 -7.78
C ARG A 146 -0.80 -12.08 -6.27
N ASN A 147 0.20 -11.72 -5.49
CA ASN A 147 0.15 -11.86 -4.05
C ASN A 147 -0.89 -10.94 -3.40
N ILE A 148 -1.00 -9.68 -3.87
CA ILE A 148 -1.96 -8.69 -3.32
C ILE A 148 -3.40 -8.94 -3.76
N GLN A 149 -3.61 -9.70 -4.82
CA GLN A 149 -4.92 -9.92 -5.45
C GLN A 149 -6.03 -10.37 -4.49
N PRO A 150 -5.82 -11.28 -3.52
CA PRO A 150 -6.89 -11.67 -2.58
C PRO A 150 -7.43 -10.49 -1.78
N LEU A 151 -6.56 -9.57 -1.35
CA LEU A 151 -6.95 -8.38 -0.61
C LEU A 151 -7.69 -7.38 -1.52
N THR A 152 -7.19 -7.13 -2.73
CA THR A 152 -7.84 -6.20 -3.66
C THR A 152 -9.21 -6.70 -4.12
N GLN A 153 -9.37 -8.00 -4.34
CA GLN A 153 -10.69 -8.60 -4.64
C GLN A 153 -11.69 -8.40 -3.49
N LEU A 154 -11.25 -8.59 -2.24
CA LEU A 154 -12.08 -8.35 -1.07
C LEU A 154 -12.51 -6.88 -1.00
N ILE A 155 -11.59 -5.94 -1.21
CA ILE A 155 -11.91 -4.50 -1.20
C ILE A 155 -12.90 -4.14 -2.33
N VAL A 156 -12.74 -4.72 -3.53
CA VAL A 156 -13.70 -4.53 -4.63
C VAL A 156 -15.10 -5.03 -4.23
N GLN A 157 -15.20 -6.18 -3.56
CA GLN A 157 -16.48 -6.71 -3.08
C GLN A 157 -17.11 -5.78 -2.02
N LEU A 158 -16.32 -5.29 -1.06
CA LEU A 158 -16.79 -4.33 -0.05
C LEU A 158 -17.27 -3.03 -0.71
N TRP A 159 -16.55 -2.53 -1.70
CA TRP A 159 -16.92 -1.33 -2.45
C TRP A 159 -18.21 -1.52 -3.24
N SER A 160 -18.33 -2.64 -3.98
CA SER A 160 -19.53 -2.98 -4.75
C SER A 160 -20.78 -3.08 -3.85
N GLY A 161 -20.62 -3.55 -2.60
CA GLY A 161 -21.70 -3.57 -1.62
C GLY A 161 -22.00 -2.22 -0.97
N TYR A 162 -21.08 -1.26 -1.07
CA TYR A 162 -21.24 0.07 -0.49
C TYR A 162 -21.82 1.10 -1.48
N LEU A 163 -21.34 1.15 -2.72
CA LEU A 163 -21.73 2.14 -3.72
C LEU A 163 -23.25 2.28 -3.92
N PRO A 164 -24.06 1.20 -4.01
CA PRO A 164 -25.49 1.33 -4.19
C PRO A 164 -26.23 1.99 -3.03
N LYS A 165 -25.56 2.14 -1.87
CA LYS A 165 -26.13 2.76 -0.65
C LYS A 165 -25.81 4.25 -0.55
N GLN A 166 -25.09 4.79 -1.52
CA GLN A 166 -24.76 6.20 -1.62
C GLN A 166 -25.82 6.88 -2.52
N THR A 167 -26.91 7.36 -1.91
CA THR A 167 -27.97 8.15 -2.57
C THR A 167 -27.99 9.53 -1.97
#